data_7a547ff6c10bc9197eb0968e4f3dbe10
#
_entry.id   7a547ff6c10bc9197eb0968e4f3dbe10
#
_cell.length_a   1.000
_cell.length_b   1.000
_cell.length_c   1.000
_cell.angle_alpha   90.00
_cell.angle_beta   90.00
_cell.angle_gamma   90.00
#
_symmetry.space_group_name_H-M   'P 1'
#
loop_
_entity.id
_entity.type
_entity.pdbx_description
1 polymer ?
#
loop_
_entity_poly.entity_id
_entity_poly.type
_entity_poly.pdbx_seq_one_letter_code
_entity_poly.pdbx_strand_id
1 'polypeptide(L)'
;DDGRVNPADVAQALAKGARQRGVKIFEDTPVTELIIENGRAVGVTTDQGEIRSEVVVLCPGMWGREFGLTNGIDIPLQAAEHYYLISEPIDEVHNQLPILRDPGRGVYAREEAGKILLGFFEPVAAPWATDGIPKDFCFDEIDPDWDRMLPHIEKGMQRLPILNDTGIRQFFCGPESFTPDHNYLMGKVPYTKQLFVACGFNSLGILSGGGAGNVMAQWINDGVQPM
;
A
#
# COMPACT_ATOMS: atom_id res chain seq x y z
N ASP A 1 -19.96 9.44 -8.82
CA ASP A 1 -19.36 8.66 -9.92
C ASP A 1 -18.06 8.04 -9.40
N ASP A 2 -17.95 6.72 -9.48
CA ASP A 2 -16.70 6.02 -9.16
C ASP A 2 -15.71 6.14 -10.34
N GLY A 3 -14.43 5.98 -10.02
CA GLY A 3 -13.37 6.04 -11.00
C GLY A 3 -12.29 5.00 -10.71
N ARG A 4 -11.41 4.84 -11.68
CA ARG A 4 -10.20 4.04 -11.56
C ARG A 4 -9.01 4.85 -12.01
N VAL A 5 -7.88 4.57 -11.42
CA VAL A 5 -6.61 5.23 -11.75
C VAL A 5 -5.51 4.18 -11.90
N ASN A 6 -4.49 4.51 -12.67
CA ASN A 6 -3.26 3.76 -12.64
C ASN A 6 -2.46 4.18 -11.38
N PRO A 7 -2.09 3.26 -10.47
CA PRO A 7 -1.38 3.60 -9.23
C PRO A 7 -0.05 4.30 -9.47
N ALA A 8 0.71 3.86 -10.47
CA ALA A 8 1.99 4.47 -10.81
C ALA A 8 1.82 5.91 -11.30
N ASP A 9 0.81 6.17 -12.14
CA ASP A 9 0.54 7.52 -12.65
C ASP A 9 0.12 8.47 -11.53
N VAL A 10 -0.67 8.01 -10.54
CA VAL A 10 -1.03 8.81 -9.37
C VAL A 10 0.21 9.18 -8.56
N ALA A 11 1.06 8.22 -8.25
CA ALA A 11 2.30 8.46 -7.51
C ALA A 11 3.22 9.44 -8.26
N GLN A 12 3.39 9.26 -9.57
CA GLN A 12 4.19 10.16 -10.41
C GLN A 12 3.59 11.57 -10.51
N ALA A 13 2.27 11.69 -10.60
CA ALA A 13 1.60 13.00 -10.63
C ALA A 13 1.79 13.76 -9.31
N LEU A 14 1.66 13.07 -8.17
CA LEU A 14 1.90 13.66 -6.85
C LEU A 14 3.37 14.08 -6.69
N ALA A 15 4.32 13.22 -7.07
CA ALA A 15 5.74 13.52 -7.04
C ALA A 15 6.09 14.71 -7.93
N LYS A 16 5.54 14.78 -9.15
CA LYS A 16 5.70 15.91 -10.05
C LYS A 16 5.18 17.22 -9.43
N GLY A 17 3.97 17.17 -8.85
CA GLY A 17 3.37 18.32 -8.17
C GLY A 17 4.20 18.79 -6.97
N ALA A 18 4.79 17.88 -6.20
CA ALA A 18 5.69 18.17 -5.10
C ALA A 18 6.99 18.85 -5.59
N ARG A 19 7.64 18.28 -6.61
CA ARG A 19 8.85 18.88 -7.23
C ARG A 19 8.60 20.29 -7.75
N GLN A 20 7.46 20.55 -8.38
CA GLN A 20 7.08 21.89 -8.88
C GLN A 20 6.93 22.91 -7.74
N ARG A 21 6.73 22.47 -6.52
CA ARG A 21 6.66 23.30 -5.31
C ARG A 21 7.96 23.35 -4.51
N GLY A 22 9.05 22.85 -5.08
CA GLY A 22 10.38 22.91 -4.49
C GLY A 22 10.73 21.75 -3.58
N VAL A 23 9.90 20.71 -3.48
CA VAL A 23 10.24 19.49 -2.74
C VAL A 23 11.37 18.76 -3.46
N LYS A 24 12.41 18.40 -2.71
CA LYS A 24 13.49 17.53 -3.19
C LYS A 24 13.08 16.08 -2.99
N ILE A 25 13.16 15.27 -4.04
CA ILE A 25 12.90 13.82 -3.99
C ILE A 25 14.19 13.13 -4.36
N PHE A 26 14.67 12.29 -3.46
CA PHE A 26 15.85 11.45 -3.64
C PHE A 26 15.38 10.02 -3.86
N GLU A 27 15.55 9.53 -5.07
CA GLU A 27 15.31 8.15 -5.47
C GLU A 27 16.58 7.33 -5.21
N ASP A 28 16.48 6.02 -5.13
CA ASP A 28 17.62 5.12 -4.87
C ASP A 28 18.46 5.53 -3.63
N THR A 29 17.78 6.03 -2.60
CA THR A 29 18.39 6.57 -1.40
C THR A 29 17.71 5.95 -0.18
N PRO A 30 18.06 4.72 0.19
CA PRO A 30 17.45 4.03 1.31
C PRO A 30 17.75 4.74 2.64
N VAL A 31 16.71 4.96 3.42
CA VAL A 31 16.82 5.43 4.81
C VAL A 31 17.11 4.23 5.70
N THR A 32 18.22 4.27 6.42
CA THR A 32 18.67 3.19 7.28
C THR A 32 18.34 3.41 8.75
N GLU A 33 18.43 4.66 9.23
CA GLU A 33 18.23 4.98 10.63
C GLU A 33 17.56 6.34 10.83
N LEU A 34 16.92 6.51 11.99
CA LEU A 34 16.47 7.80 12.47
C LEU A 34 17.59 8.49 13.29
N ILE A 35 17.76 9.78 13.08
CA ILE A 35 18.63 10.58 13.94
C ILE A 35 17.78 11.18 15.05
N ILE A 36 17.98 10.68 16.28
CA ILE A 36 17.24 11.12 17.47
C ILE A 36 18.19 11.79 18.44
N GLU A 37 17.93 13.05 18.76
CA GLU A 37 18.69 13.84 19.74
C GLU A 37 17.75 14.33 20.84
N ASN A 38 18.05 14.02 22.09
CA ASN A 38 17.27 14.42 23.27
C ASN A 38 15.78 14.06 23.17
N GLY A 39 15.46 12.87 22.63
CA GLY A 39 14.10 12.38 22.45
C GLY A 39 13.31 13.07 21.32
N ARG A 40 14.01 13.69 20.38
CA ARG A 40 13.44 14.37 19.21
C ARG A 40 14.06 13.82 17.93
N ALA A 41 13.25 13.51 16.95
CA ALA A 41 13.73 13.22 15.60
C ALA A 41 14.23 14.52 14.95
N VAL A 42 15.46 14.49 14.43
CA VAL A 42 16.13 15.64 13.81
C VAL A 42 16.62 15.32 12.40
N GLY A 43 16.31 14.16 11.89
CA GLY A 43 16.67 13.73 10.54
C GLY A 43 16.72 12.23 10.37
N VAL A 44 17.32 11.81 9.29
CA VAL A 44 17.52 10.40 8.91
C VAL A 44 18.93 10.16 8.37
N THR A 45 19.44 8.96 8.55
CA THR A 45 20.67 8.48 7.93
C THR A 45 20.31 7.72 6.66
N THR A 46 21.06 7.95 5.60
CA THR A 46 20.95 7.23 4.33
C THR A 46 22.30 6.64 3.95
N ASP A 47 22.36 5.79 2.94
CA ASP A 47 23.61 5.29 2.37
C ASP A 47 24.48 6.40 1.73
N GLN A 48 23.88 7.57 1.45
CA GLN A 48 24.55 8.73 0.85
C GLN A 48 24.87 9.84 1.87
N GLY A 49 24.55 9.63 3.16
CA GLY A 49 24.80 10.59 4.23
C GLY A 49 23.55 10.96 5.01
N GLU A 50 23.67 11.96 5.88
CA GLU A 50 22.59 12.42 6.75
C GLU A 50 21.73 13.49 6.07
N ILE A 51 20.41 13.40 6.30
CA ILE A 51 19.45 14.45 5.94
C ILE A 51 18.85 14.98 7.24
N ARG A 52 19.12 16.25 7.56
CA ARG A 52 18.60 16.92 8.75
C ARG A 52 17.29 17.63 8.47
N SER A 53 16.34 17.58 9.39
CA SER A 53 15.02 18.22 9.28
C SER A 53 14.44 18.58 10.64
N GLU A 54 13.48 19.49 10.66
CA GLU A 54 12.75 19.88 11.88
C GLU A 54 11.69 18.84 12.26
N VAL A 55 11.17 18.11 11.30
CA VAL A 55 10.13 17.07 11.45
C VAL A 55 10.46 15.91 10.52
N VAL A 56 10.26 14.70 10.99
CA VAL A 56 10.35 13.48 10.18
C VAL A 56 8.97 12.84 10.09
N VAL A 57 8.56 12.44 8.88
CA VAL A 57 7.33 11.67 8.63
C VAL A 57 7.70 10.35 7.99
N LEU A 58 7.39 9.26 8.65
CA LEU A 58 7.63 7.92 8.16
C LEU A 58 6.44 7.44 7.32
N CYS A 59 6.66 7.16 6.04
CA CYS A 59 5.68 6.55 5.14
C CYS A 59 6.25 5.24 4.55
N PRO A 60 6.65 4.28 5.40
CA PRO A 60 7.53 3.18 5.02
C PRO A 60 6.80 2.01 4.34
N GLY A 61 5.47 2.07 4.18
CA GLY A 61 4.70 0.96 3.65
C GLY A 61 4.90 -0.32 4.47
N MET A 62 5.04 -1.46 3.80
CA MET A 62 5.19 -2.76 4.45
C MET A 62 6.52 -2.92 5.22
N TRP A 63 7.54 -2.15 4.92
CA TRP A 63 8.83 -2.16 5.64
C TRP A 63 8.79 -1.44 7.00
N GLY A 64 7.63 -0.89 7.37
CA GLY A 64 7.48 -0.11 8.59
C GLY A 64 7.78 -0.87 9.87
N ARG A 65 7.42 -2.16 9.93
CA ARG A 65 7.69 -3.00 11.09
C ARG A 65 9.18 -3.15 11.35
N GLU A 66 9.94 -3.58 10.34
CA GLU A 66 11.39 -3.80 10.47
C GLU A 66 12.13 -2.50 10.75
N PHE A 67 11.78 -1.45 10.02
CA PHE A 67 12.35 -0.13 10.24
C PHE A 67 12.06 0.39 11.65
N GLY A 68 10.84 0.20 12.13
CA GLY A 68 10.44 0.56 13.49
C GLY A 68 11.24 -0.19 14.54
N LEU A 69 11.32 -1.52 14.44
CA LEU A 69 12.07 -2.36 15.38
C LEU A 69 13.55 -1.97 15.45
N THR A 70 14.19 -1.71 14.30
CA THR A 70 15.59 -1.28 14.23
C THR A 70 15.80 0.07 14.91
N ASN A 71 14.80 0.95 14.89
CA ASN A 71 14.88 2.30 15.43
C ASN A 71 14.19 2.48 16.80
N GLY A 72 13.80 1.38 17.46
CA GLY A 72 13.17 1.41 18.78
C GLY A 72 11.74 1.97 18.79
N ILE A 73 11.04 1.86 17.66
CA ILE A 73 9.66 2.30 17.46
C ILE A 73 8.79 1.09 17.13
N ASP A 74 7.67 0.95 17.83
CA ASP A 74 6.70 -0.10 17.53
C ASP A 74 5.72 0.38 16.45
N ILE A 75 5.79 -0.25 15.28
CA ILE A 75 4.85 -0.04 14.17
C ILE A 75 4.18 -1.39 13.90
N PRO A 76 2.95 -1.62 14.40
CA PRO A 76 2.29 -2.91 14.34
C PRO A 76 1.73 -3.20 12.94
N LEU A 77 2.61 -3.59 12.04
CA LEU A 77 2.31 -4.03 10.68
C LEU A 77 2.72 -5.48 10.47
N GLN A 78 1.98 -6.18 9.63
CA GLN A 78 2.36 -7.47 9.09
C GLN A 78 2.16 -7.45 7.57
N ALA A 79 3.20 -7.78 6.83
CA ALA A 79 3.07 -8.05 5.40
C ALA A 79 2.32 -9.37 5.19
N ALA A 80 1.35 -9.37 4.30
CA ALA A 80 0.57 -10.54 3.95
C ALA A 80 0.34 -10.60 2.45
N GLU A 81 0.09 -11.80 1.95
CA GLU A 81 -0.21 -12.03 0.55
C GLU A 81 -1.55 -11.39 0.15
N HIS A 82 -1.56 -10.75 -0.99
CA HIS A 82 -2.77 -10.17 -1.59
C HIS A 82 -2.85 -10.53 -3.07
N TYR A 83 -4.05 -10.91 -3.52
CA TYR A 83 -4.24 -11.56 -4.81
C TYR A 83 -5.19 -10.82 -5.73
N TYR A 84 -4.89 -10.90 -7.02
CA TYR A 84 -5.85 -10.69 -8.09
C TYR A 84 -5.52 -11.57 -9.30
N LEU A 85 -6.50 -11.82 -10.14
CA LEU A 85 -6.29 -12.42 -11.45
C LEU A 85 -6.70 -11.48 -12.58
N ILE A 86 -6.11 -11.68 -13.75
CA ILE A 86 -6.52 -11.04 -15.00
C ILE A 86 -6.93 -12.13 -15.97
N SER A 87 -8.15 -12.02 -16.52
CA SER A 87 -8.65 -12.97 -17.53
C SER A 87 -7.94 -12.80 -18.87
N GLU A 88 -8.12 -13.76 -19.77
CA GLU A 88 -7.91 -13.51 -21.18
C GLU A 88 -8.92 -12.47 -21.71
N PRO A 89 -8.71 -11.86 -22.90
CA PRO A 89 -9.64 -10.90 -23.48
C PRO A 89 -11.05 -11.48 -23.65
N ILE A 90 -12.05 -10.62 -23.42
CA ILE A 90 -13.48 -10.96 -23.50
C ILE A 90 -14.16 -9.91 -24.37
N ASP A 91 -14.82 -10.32 -25.45
CA ASP A 91 -15.39 -9.39 -26.44
C ASP A 91 -16.44 -8.42 -25.85
N GLU A 92 -17.19 -8.86 -24.83
CA GLU A 92 -18.23 -8.07 -24.17
C GLU A 92 -17.66 -7.07 -23.14
N VAL A 93 -16.38 -7.16 -22.81
CA VAL A 93 -15.74 -6.30 -21.80
C VAL A 93 -15.24 -5.02 -22.46
N HIS A 94 -15.75 -3.88 -21.99
CA HIS A 94 -15.42 -2.56 -22.49
C HIS A 94 -15.17 -1.55 -21.36
N ASN A 95 -14.48 -0.47 -21.67
CA ASN A 95 -13.97 0.51 -20.71
C ASN A 95 -15.05 1.34 -19.96
N GLN A 96 -16.32 1.21 -20.32
CA GLN A 96 -17.43 1.87 -19.63
C GLN A 96 -18.11 0.98 -18.57
N LEU A 97 -17.66 -0.26 -18.41
CA LEU A 97 -18.18 -1.12 -17.35
C LEU A 97 -17.85 -0.52 -15.97
N PRO A 98 -18.84 -0.53 -15.06
CA PRO A 98 -18.60 -0.06 -13.69
C PRO A 98 -17.65 -1.00 -12.94
N ILE A 99 -17.01 -0.47 -11.91
CA ILE A 99 -16.31 -1.29 -10.93
C ILE A 99 -17.35 -2.06 -10.13
N LEU A 100 -17.19 -3.37 -10.06
CA LEU A 100 -17.98 -4.25 -9.21
C LEU A 100 -17.29 -4.46 -7.88
N ARG A 101 -18.01 -4.36 -6.77
CA ARG A 101 -17.57 -4.80 -5.47
C ARG A 101 -18.65 -5.63 -4.81
N ASP A 102 -18.31 -6.84 -4.38
CA ASP A 102 -19.18 -7.76 -3.65
C ASP A 102 -18.53 -8.12 -2.30
N PRO A 103 -18.78 -7.32 -1.25
CA PRO A 103 -18.21 -7.59 0.08
C PRO A 103 -18.67 -8.91 0.68
N GLY A 104 -19.90 -9.37 0.33
CA GLY A 104 -20.43 -10.64 0.81
C GLY A 104 -19.65 -11.86 0.32
N ARG A 105 -19.05 -11.76 -0.85
CA ARG A 105 -18.17 -12.80 -1.42
C ARG A 105 -16.68 -12.50 -1.24
N GLY A 106 -16.33 -11.30 -0.77
CA GLY A 106 -14.95 -10.87 -0.65
C GLY A 106 -14.27 -10.69 -2.01
N VAL A 107 -14.99 -10.22 -3.03
CA VAL A 107 -14.45 -10.02 -4.38
C VAL A 107 -14.71 -8.63 -4.91
N TYR A 108 -13.83 -8.16 -5.78
CA TYR A 108 -14.06 -6.98 -6.61
C TYR A 108 -13.61 -7.28 -8.05
N ALA A 109 -14.20 -6.58 -8.99
CA ALA A 109 -13.80 -6.71 -10.40
C ALA A 109 -13.87 -5.38 -11.12
N ARG A 110 -12.99 -5.23 -12.10
CA ARG A 110 -12.98 -4.10 -13.03
C ARG A 110 -12.51 -4.53 -14.40
N GLU A 111 -12.83 -3.72 -15.36
CA GLU A 111 -12.26 -3.86 -16.70
C GLU A 111 -10.77 -3.48 -16.69
N GLU A 112 -9.96 -4.22 -17.44
CA GLU A 112 -8.53 -4.01 -17.63
C GLU A 112 -8.13 -4.29 -19.08
N ALA A 113 -8.21 -3.25 -19.94
CA ALA A 113 -7.86 -3.35 -21.37
C ALA A 113 -8.53 -4.54 -22.09
N GLY A 114 -9.86 -4.57 -22.06
CA GLY A 114 -10.67 -5.64 -22.67
C GLY A 114 -10.68 -6.97 -21.90
N LYS A 115 -10.18 -6.98 -20.68
CA LYS A 115 -10.12 -8.15 -19.78
C LYS A 115 -10.80 -7.80 -18.45
N ILE A 116 -11.08 -8.81 -17.65
CA ILE A 116 -11.53 -8.62 -16.27
C ILE A 116 -10.36 -8.82 -15.31
N LEU A 117 -10.07 -7.80 -14.51
CA LEU A 117 -9.29 -7.96 -13.30
C LEU A 117 -10.27 -8.33 -12.17
N LEU A 118 -10.07 -9.50 -11.57
CA LEU A 118 -10.84 -9.99 -10.42
C LEU A 118 -9.89 -10.06 -9.20
N GLY A 119 -10.16 -9.28 -8.18
CA GLY A 119 -9.38 -9.27 -6.96
C GLY A 119 -10.15 -9.81 -5.77
N PHE A 120 -9.42 -10.15 -4.73
CA PHE A 120 -9.94 -10.90 -3.59
C PHE A 120 -9.65 -10.19 -2.28
N PHE A 121 -10.57 -10.30 -1.33
CA PHE A 121 -10.41 -9.96 0.07
C PHE A 121 -10.80 -11.20 0.88
N GLU A 122 -9.92 -12.17 0.93
CA GLU A 122 -10.11 -13.35 1.74
C GLU A 122 -10.14 -12.99 3.24
N PRO A 123 -10.97 -13.66 4.04
CA PRO A 123 -11.11 -13.35 5.48
C PRO A 123 -9.83 -13.61 6.28
N VAL A 124 -8.97 -14.50 5.79
CA VAL A 124 -7.69 -14.86 6.42
C VAL A 124 -6.61 -14.78 5.36
N ALA A 125 -5.87 -13.68 5.35
CA ALA A 125 -4.69 -13.53 4.50
C ALA A 125 -3.53 -14.37 5.04
N ALA A 126 -2.69 -14.90 4.15
CA ALA A 126 -1.47 -15.58 4.55
C ALA A 126 -0.40 -14.55 4.94
N PRO A 127 0.18 -14.62 6.15
CA PRO A 127 1.29 -13.74 6.50
C PRO A 127 2.50 -14.06 5.63
N TRP A 128 3.19 -13.02 5.18
CA TRP A 128 4.39 -13.13 4.38
C TRP A 128 5.57 -12.47 5.09
N ALA A 129 6.78 -13.02 4.90
CA ALA A 129 8.02 -12.48 5.46
C ALA A 129 7.94 -12.22 6.98
N THR A 130 7.43 -13.20 7.74
CA THR A 130 7.28 -13.10 9.21
C THR A 130 8.59 -12.87 9.94
N ASP A 131 9.70 -13.37 9.37
CA ASP A 131 11.06 -13.23 9.91
C ASP A 131 11.81 -12.00 9.34
N GLY A 132 11.13 -11.18 8.55
CA GLY A 132 11.65 -9.98 7.91
C GLY A 132 11.56 -10.03 6.38
N ILE A 133 11.31 -8.88 5.78
CA ILE A 133 11.23 -8.74 4.32
C ILE A 133 12.61 -8.92 3.72
N PRO A 134 12.79 -9.75 2.67
CA PRO A 134 14.07 -9.88 1.97
C PRO A 134 14.62 -8.52 1.52
N LYS A 135 15.91 -8.27 1.74
CA LYS A 135 16.53 -6.96 1.48
C LYS A 135 16.52 -6.54 0.00
N ASP A 136 16.50 -7.52 -0.87
CA ASP A 136 16.47 -7.39 -2.33
C ASP A 136 15.05 -7.40 -2.91
N PHE A 137 14.03 -7.60 -2.07
CA PHE A 137 12.64 -7.59 -2.54
C PHE A 137 12.21 -6.18 -2.96
N CYS A 138 12.03 -5.97 -4.25
CA CYS A 138 11.62 -4.70 -4.82
C CYS A 138 10.87 -4.93 -6.14
N PHE A 139 9.64 -4.48 -6.25
CA PHE A 139 8.77 -4.65 -7.44
C PHE A 139 8.64 -6.10 -7.91
N ASP A 140 8.69 -7.04 -6.99
CA ASP A 140 8.65 -8.46 -7.23
C ASP A 140 7.30 -9.07 -6.85
N GLU A 141 7.05 -10.29 -7.28
CA GLU A 141 5.83 -11.05 -7.05
C GLU A 141 6.14 -12.25 -6.15
N ILE A 142 5.13 -12.71 -5.44
CA ILE A 142 5.16 -13.95 -4.66
C ILE A 142 4.54 -15.06 -5.52
N ASP A 143 5.10 -16.27 -5.47
CA ASP A 143 4.49 -17.41 -6.14
C ASP A 143 3.06 -17.63 -5.63
N PRO A 144 2.04 -17.61 -6.50
CA PRO A 144 0.65 -17.64 -6.05
C PRO A 144 0.23 -19.04 -5.59
N ASP A 145 -0.45 -19.10 -4.44
CA ASP A 145 -1.04 -20.31 -3.88
C ASP A 145 -2.43 -20.57 -4.51
N TRP A 146 -2.45 -21.37 -5.56
CA TRP A 146 -3.66 -21.74 -6.29
C TRP A 146 -4.65 -22.52 -5.43
N ASP A 147 -4.17 -23.45 -4.62
CA ASP A 147 -5.04 -24.33 -3.81
C ASP A 147 -5.78 -23.52 -2.75
N ARG A 148 -5.08 -22.60 -2.09
CA ARG A 148 -5.68 -21.70 -1.10
C ARG A 148 -6.69 -20.74 -1.73
N MET A 149 -6.40 -20.24 -2.93
CA MET A 149 -7.22 -19.21 -3.56
C MET A 149 -8.38 -19.78 -4.41
N LEU A 150 -8.35 -21.06 -4.80
CA LEU A 150 -9.41 -21.66 -5.62
C LEU A 150 -10.83 -21.40 -5.10
N PRO A 151 -11.15 -21.55 -3.79
CA PRO A 151 -12.50 -21.27 -3.29
C PRO A 151 -12.93 -19.81 -3.43
N HIS A 152 -11.97 -18.88 -3.45
CA HIS A 152 -12.24 -17.45 -3.64
C HIS A 152 -12.42 -17.11 -5.13
N ILE A 153 -11.65 -17.75 -5.99
CA ILE A 153 -11.81 -17.67 -7.46
C ILE A 153 -13.20 -18.15 -7.86
N GLU A 154 -13.65 -19.31 -7.34
CA GLU A 154 -14.99 -19.86 -7.59
C GLU A 154 -16.11 -18.89 -7.17
N LYS A 155 -15.97 -18.20 -6.05
CA LYS A 155 -16.92 -17.13 -5.63
C LYS A 155 -16.97 -15.99 -6.64
N GLY A 156 -15.83 -15.61 -7.20
CA GLY A 156 -15.74 -14.62 -8.25
C GLY A 156 -16.44 -15.09 -9.54
N MET A 157 -16.20 -16.33 -9.96
CA MET A 157 -16.83 -16.95 -11.11
C MET A 157 -18.36 -17.07 -10.95
N GLN A 158 -18.84 -17.39 -9.75
CA GLN A 158 -20.28 -17.37 -9.45
C GLN A 158 -20.89 -15.97 -9.58
N ARG A 159 -20.12 -14.91 -9.25
CA ARG A 159 -20.58 -13.52 -9.39
C ARG A 159 -20.49 -13.00 -10.81
N LEU A 160 -19.51 -13.48 -11.57
CA LEU A 160 -19.23 -13.14 -12.97
C LEU A 160 -19.14 -14.41 -13.81
N PRO A 161 -20.28 -15.00 -14.21
CA PRO A 161 -20.30 -16.29 -14.91
C PRO A 161 -19.51 -16.33 -16.23
N ILE A 162 -19.30 -15.20 -16.87
CA ILE A 162 -18.46 -15.08 -18.08
C ILE A 162 -17.03 -15.59 -17.88
N LEU A 163 -16.54 -15.58 -16.63
CA LEU A 163 -15.22 -16.10 -16.30
C LEU A 163 -15.13 -17.62 -16.32
N ASN A 164 -16.26 -18.37 -16.34
CA ASN A 164 -16.25 -19.83 -16.42
C ASN A 164 -15.69 -20.35 -17.75
N ASP A 165 -15.89 -19.58 -18.81
CA ASP A 165 -15.50 -19.95 -20.18
C ASP A 165 -14.25 -19.16 -20.64
N THR A 166 -13.59 -18.45 -19.71
CA THR A 166 -12.47 -17.55 -20.03
C THR A 166 -11.19 -18.04 -19.34
N GLY A 167 -10.09 -18.06 -20.08
CA GLY A 167 -8.77 -18.40 -19.52
C GLY A 167 -8.25 -17.32 -18.56
N ILE A 168 -7.32 -17.70 -17.69
CA ILE A 168 -6.59 -16.79 -16.82
C ILE A 168 -5.27 -16.45 -17.50
N ARG A 169 -5.05 -15.17 -17.77
CA ARG A 169 -3.82 -14.65 -18.35
C ARG A 169 -2.73 -14.46 -17.30
N GLN A 170 -3.11 -13.99 -16.14
CA GLN A 170 -2.20 -13.75 -15.02
C GLN A 170 -2.91 -14.00 -13.70
N PHE A 171 -2.22 -14.67 -12.80
CA PHE A 171 -2.62 -14.78 -11.41
C PHE A 171 -1.50 -14.17 -10.59
N PHE A 172 -1.77 -13.02 -10.01
CA PHE A 172 -0.80 -12.20 -9.29
C PHE A 172 -0.94 -12.42 -7.78
N CYS A 173 0.20 -12.55 -7.11
CA CYS A 173 0.32 -12.43 -5.67
C CYS A 173 1.39 -11.41 -5.33
N GLY A 174 1.03 -10.39 -4.57
CA GLY A 174 1.97 -9.41 -4.06
C GLY A 174 1.82 -9.21 -2.56
N PRO A 175 2.88 -8.81 -1.86
CA PRO A 175 2.77 -8.50 -0.44
C PRO A 175 2.13 -7.14 -0.24
N GLU A 176 1.29 -7.05 0.78
CA GLU A 176 0.71 -5.80 1.23
C GLU A 176 0.77 -5.70 2.75
N SER A 177 0.78 -4.47 3.30
CA SER A 177 0.84 -4.25 4.74
C SER A 177 -0.52 -4.15 5.37
N PHE A 178 -0.74 -4.91 6.43
CA PHE A 178 -1.97 -4.88 7.21
C PHE A 178 -1.69 -4.54 8.67
N THR A 179 -2.65 -3.83 9.26
CA THR A 179 -2.71 -3.56 10.70
C THR A 179 -3.63 -4.57 11.39
N PRO A 180 -3.45 -4.85 12.69
CA PRO A 180 -4.27 -5.81 13.41
C PRO A 180 -5.76 -5.44 13.50
N ASP A 181 -6.09 -4.17 13.45
CA ASP A 181 -7.44 -3.62 13.61
C ASP A 181 -8.04 -3.09 12.30
N HIS A 182 -7.36 -3.29 11.18
CA HIS A 182 -7.73 -2.78 9.85
C HIS A 182 -7.84 -1.25 9.74
N ASN A 183 -7.34 -0.49 10.72
CA ASN A 183 -7.23 0.95 10.65
C ASN A 183 -5.79 1.37 10.30
N TYR A 184 -5.64 2.40 9.50
CA TYR A 184 -4.32 2.92 9.17
C TYR A 184 -3.66 3.58 10.39
N LEU A 185 -2.34 3.54 10.42
CA LEU A 185 -1.53 4.21 11.42
C LEU A 185 -1.16 5.60 10.90
N MET A 186 -1.70 6.64 11.52
CA MET A 186 -1.39 8.02 11.14
C MET A 186 -1.36 8.94 12.36
N GLY A 187 -0.22 9.57 12.60
CA GLY A 187 -0.07 10.51 13.71
C GLY A 187 1.33 10.63 14.28
N LYS A 188 1.42 11.23 15.47
CA LYS A 188 2.68 11.36 16.22
C LYS A 188 3.10 10.00 16.77
N VAL A 189 4.39 9.68 16.61
CA VAL A 189 4.98 8.50 17.26
C VAL A 189 5.12 8.78 18.75
N PRO A 190 4.62 7.87 19.63
CA PRO A 190 4.74 8.03 21.07
C PRO A 190 6.21 8.19 21.51
N TYR A 191 6.43 9.00 22.53
CA TYR A 191 7.73 9.22 23.19
C TYR A 191 8.84 9.83 22.31
N THR A 192 8.60 10.09 21.02
CA THR A 192 9.57 10.74 20.14
C THR A 192 8.97 12.03 19.56
N LYS A 193 9.51 13.16 19.97
CA LYS A 193 9.05 14.46 19.46
C LYS A 193 9.41 14.63 17.98
N GLN A 194 8.55 15.36 17.23
CA GLN A 194 8.77 15.69 15.80
C GLN A 194 8.90 14.47 14.89
N LEU A 195 8.37 13.32 15.32
CA LEU A 195 8.28 12.12 14.52
C LEU A 195 6.82 11.78 14.31
N PHE A 196 6.45 11.57 13.05
CA PHE A 196 5.13 11.17 12.62
C PHE A 196 5.21 9.88 11.78
N VAL A 197 4.11 9.17 11.71
CA VAL A 197 3.96 7.98 10.87
C VAL A 197 2.68 8.07 10.05
N ALA A 198 2.71 7.58 8.82
CA ALA A 198 1.54 7.35 7.96
C ALA A 198 1.76 6.08 7.14
N CYS A 199 1.19 4.97 7.60
CA CYS A 199 1.36 3.65 6.96
C CYS A 199 0.20 2.70 7.32
N GLY A 200 0.24 1.48 6.78
CA GLY A 200 -0.76 0.45 7.08
C GLY A 200 -2.16 0.81 6.55
N PHE A 201 -2.26 1.29 5.33
CA PHE A 201 -3.54 1.70 4.75
C PHE A 201 -4.41 0.54 4.25
N ASN A 202 -4.00 -0.72 4.47
CA ASN A 202 -4.83 -1.91 4.28
C ASN A 202 -5.52 -1.94 2.90
N SER A 203 -4.76 -1.94 1.82
CA SER A 203 -5.20 -1.88 0.40
C SER A 203 -5.87 -0.56 -0.04
N LEU A 204 -5.97 0.43 0.83
CA LEU A 204 -6.64 1.71 0.53
C LEU A 204 -5.65 2.88 0.35
N GLY A 205 -4.36 2.61 0.18
CA GLY A 205 -3.31 3.64 0.13
C GLY A 205 -3.49 4.65 -1.00
N ILE A 206 -3.80 4.21 -2.21
CA ILE A 206 -4.03 5.10 -3.36
C ILE A 206 -5.28 5.97 -3.15
N LEU A 207 -6.35 5.37 -2.65
CA LEU A 207 -7.60 6.08 -2.36
C LEU A 207 -7.40 7.16 -1.27
N SER A 208 -6.60 6.85 -0.26
CA SER A 208 -6.45 7.67 0.96
C SER A 208 -5.26 8.64 0.91
N GLY A 209 -4.27 8.40 0.05
CA GLY A 209 -2.98 9.09 0.09
C GLY A 209 -3.06 10.61 -0.01
N GLY A 210 -3.92 11.13 -0.88
CA GLY A 210 -4.11 12.58 -1.01
C GLY A 210 -4.69 13.22 0.25
N GLY A 211 -5.73 12.59 0.84
CA GLY A 211 -6.36 13.03 2.10
C GLY A 211 -5.40 12.91 3.28
N ALA A 212 -4.71 11.78 3.40
CA ALA A 212 -3.72 11.55 4.46
C ALA A 212 -2.59 12.59 4.41
N GLY A 213 -2.07 12.89 3.22
CA GLY A 213 -1.05 13.92 3.04
C GLY A 213 -1.53 15.30 3.47
N ASN A 214 -2.76 15.68 3.10
CA ASN A 214 -3.34 16.97 3.50
C ASN A 214 -3.52 17.07 5.03
N VAL A 215 -4.10 16.06 5.65
CA VAL A 215 -4.30 16.01 7.11
C VAL A 215 -2.97 16.04 7.85
N MET A 216 -1.99 15.28 7.39
CA MET A 216 -0.64 15.26 7.99
C MET A 216 0.04 16.63 7.89
N ALA A 217 -0.05 17.29 6.74
CA ALA A 217 0.52 18.62 6.56
C ALA A 217 -0.11 19.66 7.49
N GLN A 218 -1.45 19.64 7.64
CA GLN A 218 -2.16 20.51 8.59
C GLN A 218 -1.71 20.22 10.03
N TRP A 219 -1.68 18.95 10.43
CA TRP A 219 -1.25 18.58 11.78
C TRP A 219 0.16 19.05 12.13
N ILE A 220 1.09 18.92 11.19
CA ILE A 220 2.47 19.38 11.37
C ILE A 220 2.53 20.89 11.48
N ASN A 221 1.84 21.64 10.61
CA ASN A 221 1.88 23.09 10.58
C ASN A 221 1.17 23.74 11.79
N ASP A 222 0.02 23.21 12.15
CA ASP A 222 -0.81 23.79 13.22
C ASP A 222 -0.47 23.24 14.61
N GLY A 223 0.33 22.15 14.66
CA GLY A 223 0.70 21.46 15.88
C GLY A 223 -0.41 20.66 16.56
N VAL A 224 -1.61 20.70 16.00
CA VAL A 224 -2.83 20.08 16.55
C VAL A 224 -3.41 19.09 15.54
N GLN A 225 -3.90 17.95 16.02
CA GLN A 225 -4.59 16.99 15.19
C GLN A 225 -5.86 17.62 14.59
N PRO A 226 -6.02 17.64 13.27
CA PRO A 226 -7.27 18.06 12.63
C PRO A 226 -8.44 17.19 13.07
N MET A 227 -9.62 17.79 13.25
CA MET A 227 -10.87 17.09 13.58
C MET A 227 -11.47 16.42 12.34
#